data_ff9df68b30e062d14e8360d07ae286e4
#
_entry.id   ff9df68b30e062d14e8360d07ae286e4
#
_cell.length_a   1.000
_cell.length_b   1.000
_cell.length_c   1.000
_cell.angle_alpha   90.00
_cell.angle_beta   90.00
_cell.angle_gamma   90.00
#
_symmetry.space_group_name_H-M   'P 1'
#
loop_
_entity.id
_entity.type
_entity.pdbx_description
1 polymer ?
#
loop_
_entity_poly.entity_id
_entity_poly.type
_entity_poly.pdbx_seq_one_letter_code
_entity_poly.pdbx_strand_id
1 'polypeptide(L)'
;MLERDYSQKHPTREETAAIMSPLSISYEESQNEAVDALLDALRYVYANGDARFASFLIGASTALDYFAVRDQLDGFQFWTQMLQSPAVLEKLPWLNGIYIAKAENAFRPLSAYFLDGDLAETLMKGGAYRRFPGTAEEAKTLGLDFCAAVFENRYDELILRKSTKAWADWFFMVGPWNNTWLGLDRRARRFWILCTTDTD
;
A
#
# COMPACT_ATOMS: atom_id res chain seq x y z
N MET A 1 18.84 8.44 4.91
CA MET A 1 17.61 9.27 4.94
C MET A 1 17.64 10.23 3.76
N LEU A 2 16.54 10.37 3.04
CA LEU A 2 16.41 11.41 2.01
C LEU A 2 16.19 12.74 2.71
N GLU A 3 17.15 13.68 2.56
CA GLU A 3 17.07 14.99 3.17
C GLU A 3 16.16 15.92 2.35
N ARG A 4 15.48 16.84 3.07
CA ARG A 4 14.70 17.89 2.44
C ARG A 4 15.65 18.94 1.87
N ASP A 5 15.61 19.14 0.56
CA ASP A 5 16.25 20.30 -0.06
C ASP A 5 15.35 21.53 0.09
N TYR A 6 15.70 22.41 1.02
CA TYR A 6 14.95 23.64 1.29
C TYR A 6 15.17 24.72 0.22
N SER A 7 16.18 24.57 -0.66
CA SER A 7 16.39 25.46 -1.80
C SER A 7 15.47 25.15 -2.98
N GLN A 8 14.88 23.94 -3.00
CA GLN A 8 13.99 23.50 -4.05
C GLN A 8 12.71 24.36 -4.06
N LYS A 9 12.43 24.99 -5.19
CA LYS A 9 11.21 25.79 -5.36
C LYS A 9 9.96 24.92 -5.28
N HIS A 10 8.91 25.50 -4.69
CA HIS A 10 7.60 24.87 -4.70
C HIS A 10 7.12 24.70 -6.15
N PRO A 11 6.69 23.50 -6.56
CA PRO A 11 6.10 23.29 -7.88
C PRO A 11 4.93 24.24 -8.13
N THR A 12 4.81 24.75 -9.34
CA THR A 12 3.66 25.57 -9.74
C THR A 12 2.37 24.75 -9.68
N ARG A 13 1.22 25.45 -9.75
CA ARG A 13 -0.08 24.78 -9.80
C ARG A 13 -0.22 23.89 -11.03
N GLU A 14 0.35 24.30 -12.17
CA GLU A 14 0.35 23.55 -13.42
C GLU A 14 1.23 22.29 -13.30
N GLU A 15 2.45 22.42 -12.77
CA GLU A 15 3.33 21.29 -12.49
C GLU A 15 2.69 20.31 -11.50
N THR A 16 2.02 20.82 -10.46
CA THR A 16 1.32 19.97 -9.49
C THR A 16 0.15 19.22 -10.14
N ALA A 17 -0.65 19.91 -10.96
CA ALA A 17 -1.77 19.28 -11.68
C ALA A 17 -1.30 18.23 -12.71
N ALA A 18 -0.09 18.42 -13.26
CA ALA A 18 0.48 17.54 -14.26
C ALA A 18 1.36 16.41 -13.67
N ILE A 19 1.53 16.31 -12.34
CA ILE A 19 2.48 15.35 -11.73
C ILE A 19 2.28 13.93 -12.24
N MET A 20 1.04 13.47 -12.33
CA MET A 20 0.73 12.08 -12.68
C MET A 20 0.79 11.82 -14.20
N SER A 21 0.56 12.83 -15.03
CA SER A 21 0.48 12.65 -16.48
C SER A 21 1.78 12.17 -17.14
N PRO A 22 2.97 12.69 -16.78
CA PRO A 22 4.23 12.23 -17.36
C PRO A 22 4.88 11.06 -16.62
N LEU A 23 4.29 10.58 -15.51
CA LEU A 23 4.89 9.51 -14.72
C LEU A 23 4.90 8.20 -15.50
N SER A 24 6.07 7.64 -15.73
CA SER A 24 6.16 6.24 -16.10
C SER A 24 5.88 5.38 -14.86
N ILE A 25 4.94 4.45 -14.99
CA ILE A 25 4.59 3.50 -13.95
C ILE A 25 4.76 2.11 -14.56
N SER A 26 5.60 1.29 -13.99
CA SER A 26 5.85 -0.06 -14.46
C SER A 26 5.63 -1.07 -13.34
N TYR A 27 4.92 -2.15 -13.65
CA TYR A 27 4.73 -3.26 -12.72
C TYR A 27 6.09 -3.93 -12.44
N GLU A 28 6.34 -4.21 -11.17
CA GLU A 28 7.50 -4.94 -10.71
C GLU A 28 7.05 -6.36 -10.31
N GLU A 29 7.45 -7.33 -11.11
CA GLU A 29 7.21 -8.73 -10.78
C GLU A 29 8.13 -9.12 -9.62
N SER A 30 7.58 -9.22 -8.42
CA SER A 30 8.33 -9.60 -7.23
C SER A 30 8.04 -11.07 -6.92
N GLN A 31 9.02 -11.93 -7.14
CA GLN A 31 9.08 -13.25 -6.53
C GLN A 31 9.91 -13.12 -5.26
N ASN A 32 9.24 -13.01 -4.10
CA ASN A 32 9.93 -12.84 -2.83
C ASN A 32 9.28 -13.74 -1.78
N GLU A 33 10.06 -14.70 -1.28
CA GLU A 33 9.59 -15.71 -0.32
C GLU A 33 8.96 -15.12 0.94
N ALA A 34 9.46 -13.98 1.43
CA ALA A 34 8.90 -13.34 2.62
C ALA A 34 7.54 -12.67 2.33
N VAL A 35 7.36 -12.10 1.14
CA VAL A 35 6.06 -11.58 0.71
C VAL A 35 5.07 -12.72 0.55
N ASP A 36 5.47 -13.80 -0.12
CA ASP A 36 4.63 -14.97 -0.36
C ASP A 36 4.23 -15.64 0.96
N ALA A 37 5.16 -15.78 1.92
CA ALA A 37 4.88 -16.35 3.24
C ALA A 37 3.82 -15.52 4.01
N LEU A 38 3.90 -14.19 3.98
CA LEU A 38 2.88 -13.33 4.58
C LEU A 38 1.54 -13.49 3.86
N LEU A 39 1.54 -13.50 2.52
CA LEU A 39 0.31 -13.66 1.73
C LEU A 39 -0.36 -15.00 2.01
N ASP A 40 0.40 -16.08 2.11
CA ASP A 40 -0.14 -17.42 2.40
C ASP A 40 -0.74 -17.47 3.81
N ALA A 41 -0.08 -16.87 4.80
CA ALA A 41 -0.62 -16.75 6.14
C ALA A 41 -1.93 -15.93 6.17
N LEU A 42 -1.98 -14.81 5.43
CA LEU A 42 -3.19 -13.98 5.30
C LEU A 42 -4.31 -14.75 4.58
N ARG A 43 -4.04 -15.43 3.47
CA ARG A 43 -5.01 -16.28 2.76
C ARG A 43 -5.51 -17.43 3.60
N TYR A 44 -4.66 -18.00 4.45
CA TYR A 44 -5.10 -19.03 5.38
C TYR A 44 -6.16 -18.50 6.35
N VAL A 45 -5.96 -17.31 6.94
CA VAL A 45 -6.91 -16.76 7.92
C VAL A 45 -8.16 -16.16 7.24
N TYR A 46 -8.03 -15.61 6.04
CA TYR A 46 -9.12 -15.04 5.25
C TYR A 46 -9.72 -16.06 4.28
N ALA A 47 -10.33 -17.11 4.85
CA ALA A 47 -10.66 -18.35 4.14
C ALA A 47 -11.71 -18.21 3.04
N ASN A 48 -12.62 -17.25 3.14
CA ASN A 48 -13.67 -16.96 2.14
C ASN A 48 -13.31 -15.76 1.26
N GLY A 49 -12.14 -15.20 1.48
CA GLY A 49 -11.65 -14.04 0.78
C GLY A 49 -10.31 -14.28 0.10
N ASP A 50 -9.46 -13.26 0.15
CA ASP A 50 -8.14 -13.33 -0.47
C ASP A 50 -7.18 -12.30 0.18
N ALA A 51 -5.88 -12.48 -0.09
CA ALA A 51 -4.83 -11.50 0.19
C ALA A 51 -3.98 -11.32 -1.08
N ARG A 52 -3.76 -10.08 -1.48
CA ARG A 52 -3.01 -9.75 -2.70
C ARG A 52 -2.03 -8.64 -2.48
N PHE A 53 -0.88 -8.77 -3.13
CA PHE A 53 0.18 -7.77 -3.14
C PHE A 53 0.56 -7.43 -4.57
N ALA A 54 0.91 -6.17 -4.81
CA ALA A 54 1.51 -5.73 -6.06
C ALA A 54 2.46 -4.55 -5.81
N SER A 55 3.49 -4.45 -6.65
CA SER A 55 4.53 -3.43 -6.58
C SER A 55 4.75 -2.78 -7.94
N PHE A 56 5.01 -1.47 -7.94
CA PHE A 56 5.20 -0.67 -9.15
C PHE A 56 6.37 0.29 -8.95
N LEU A 57 7.24 0.37 -9.94
CA LEU A 57 8.26 1.41 -10.00
C LEU A 57 7.69 2.67 -10.64
N ILE A 58 8.00 3.80 -10.07
CA ILE A 58 7.58 5.12 -10.53
C ILE A 58 8.80 5.85 -11.09
N GLY A 59 8.68 6.38 -12.29
CA GLY A 59 9.73 7.17 -12.92
C GLY A 59 10.08 8.44 -12.13
N ALA A 60 11.24 9.00 -12.43
CA ALA A 60 11.72 10.22 -11.80
C ALA A 60 10.78 11.41 -12.08
N SER A 61 10.45 12.17 -11.05
CA SER A 61 9.68 13.40 -11.13
C SER A 61 10.09 14.35 -10.02
N THR A 62 10.67 15.48 -10.39
CA THR A 62 11.10 16.52 -9.41
C THR A 62 9.92 17.04 -8.59
N ALA A 63 8.74 17.20 -9.21
CA ALA A 63 7.55 17.65 -8.50
C ALA A 63 7.03 16.59 -7.54
N LEU A 64 6.98 15.30 -7.92
CA LEU A 64 6.60 14.22 -7.03
C LEU A 64 7.59 14.11 -5.85
N ASP A 65 8.90 14.13 -6.12
CA ASP A 65 9.93 14.07 -5.10
C ASP A 65 9.80 15.22 -4.09
N TYR A 66 9.46 16.44 -4.57
CA TYR A 66 9.21 17.59 -3.70
C TYR A 66 8.12 17.30 -2.65
N PHE A 67 6.97 16.78 -3.09
CA PHE A 67 5.84 16.48 -2.21
C PHE A 67 6.10 15.23 -1.34
N ALA A 68 6.73 14.21 -1.91
CA ALA A 68 7.03 12.97 -1.19
C ALA A 68 7.98 13.19 -0.02
N VAL A 69 9.05 13.98 -0.19
CA VAL A 69 10.00 14.29 0.90
C VAL A 69 9.33 15.09 2.02
N ARG A 70 8.23 15.79 1.75
CA ARG A 70 7.48 16.63 2.72
C ARG A 70 6.23 15.94 3.30
N ASP A 71 5.96 14.68 2.90
CA ASP A 71 4.71 13.95 3.23
C ASP A 71 3.45 14.76 2.87
N GLN A 72 3.44 15.36 1.66
CA GLN A 72 2.36 16.21 1.18
C GLN A 72 1.64 15.62 -0.04
N LEU A 73 1.69 14.30 -0.21
CA LEU A 73 1.09 13.59 -1.36
C LEU A 73 -0.44 13.69 -1.38
N ASP A 74 -1.06 13.84 -0.24
CA ASP A 74 -2.53 13.95 -0.13
C ASP A 74 -3.05 15.24 -0.80
N GLY A 75 -2.21 16.28 -0.89
CA GLY A 75 -2.58 17.58 -1.48
C GLY A 75 -2.98 17.53 -2.95
N PHE A 76 -2.60 16.47 -3.69
CA PHE A 76 -3.00 16.23 -5.08
C PHE A 76 -3.57 14.83 -5.30
N GLN A 77 -4.10 14.21 -4.24
CA GLN A 77 -4.78 12.91 -4.30
C GLN A 77 -3.92 11.78 -4.89
N PHE A 78 -2.62 11.78 -4.63
CA PHE A 78 -1.65 10.84 -5.19
C PHE A 78 -2.12 9.38 -5.13
N TRP A 79 -2.60 8.94 -3.96
CA TRP A 79 -3.00 7.55 -3.73
C TRP A 79 -4.14 7.11 -4.64
N THR A 80 -5.17 7.95 -4.75
CA THR A 80 -6.32 7.68 -5.63
C THR A 80 -5.91 7.72 -7.10
N GLN A 81 -5.07 8.67 -7.49
CA GLN A 81 -4.56 8.77 -8.85
C GLN A 81 -3.67 7.56 -9.22
N MET A 82 -2.84 7.07 -8.29
CA MET A 82 -2.07 5.84 -8.49
C MET A 82 -2.99 4.63 -8.73
N LEU A 83 -3.99 4.44 -7.86
CA LEU A 83 -4.95 3.34 -7.99
C LEU A 83 -5.77 3.40 -9.29
N GLN A 84 -5.98 4.58 -9.85
CA GLN A 84 -6.71 4.79 -11.10
C GLN A 84 -5.81 4.82 -12.34
N SER A 85 -4.49 4.76 -12.16
CA SER A 85 -3.59 4.81 -13.31
C SER A 85 -3.78 3.58 -14.22
N PRO A 86 -3.75 3.74 -15.55
CA PRO A 86 -3.92 2.61 -16.48
C PRO A 86 -2.95 1.46 -16.20
N ALA A 87 -1.69 1.77 -15.86
CA ALA A 87 -0.66 0.78 -15.57
C ALA A 87 -0.99 -0.07 -14.33
N VAL A 88 -1.60 0.53 -13.31
CA VAL A 88 -2.05 -0.20 -12.12
C VAL A 88 -3.29 -1.02 -12.42
N LEU A 89 -4.29 -0.45 -13.08
CA LEU A 89 -5.54 -1.16 -13.39
C LEU A 89 -5.34 -2.32 -14.37
N GLU A 90 -4.40 -2.21 -15.31
CA GLU A 90 -4.05 -3.31 -16.21
C GLU A 90 -3.52 -4.53 -15.44
N LYS A 91 -2.71 -4.29 -14.42
CA LYS A 91 -2.08 -5.36 -13.61
C LYS A 91 -2.96 -5.83 -12.45
N LEU A 92 -3.88 -4.99 -12.01
CA LEU A 92 -4.80 -5.27 -10.91
C LEU A 92 -6.26 -5.26 -11.39
N PRO A 93 -6.65 -6.12 -12.37
CA PRO A 93 -8.02 -6.11 -12.91
C PRO A 93 -9.08 -6.44 -11.86
N TRP A 94 -8.68 -7.05 -10.75
CA TRP A 94 -9.53 -7.31 -9.59
C TRP A 94 -9.91 -6.04 -8.82
N LEU A 95 -9.23 -4.91 -9.05
CA LEU A 95 -9.61 -3.58 -8.54
C LEU A 95 -10.59 -2.83 -9.45
N ASN A 96 -11.12 -3.44 -10.49
CA ASN A 96 -12.17 -2.84 -11.30
C ASN A 96 -13.34 -2.39 -10.41
N GLY A 97 -13.99 -1.28 -10.77
CA GLY A 97 -15.08 -0.74 -9.95
C GLY A 97 -14.60 0.05 -8.72
N ILE A 98 -13.51 0.81 -8.86
CA ILE A 98 -13.06 1.72 -7.79
C ILE A 98 -14.12 2.80 -7.57
N TYR A 99 -14.61 2.87 -6.33
CA TYR A 99 -15.51 3.95 -5.91
C TYR A 99 -14.69 5.19 -5.51
N ILE A 100 -14.43 6.10 -6.46
CA ILE A 100 -13.54 7.26 -6.29
C ILE A 100 -13.84 8.03 -4.99
N ALA A 101 -15.09 8.44 -4.79
CA ALA A 101 -15.48 9.19 -3.60
C ALA A 101 -15.28 8.41 -2.28
N LYS A 102 -15.34 7.07 -2.33
CA LYS A 102 -15.02 6.23 -1.18
C LYS A 102 -13.51 6.09 -1.00
N ALA A 103 -12.77 5.91 -2.10
CA ALA A 103 -11.31 5.78 -2.07
C ALA A 103 -10.64 7.05 -1.51
N GLU A 104 -11.03 8.24 -1.98
CA GLU A 104 -10.50 9.52 -1.50
C GLU A 104 -10.60 9.69 0.04
N ASN A 105 -11.65 9.14 0.64
CA ASN A 105 -11.92 9.24 2.07
C ASN A 105 -11.61 7.95 2.85
N ALA A 106 -11.14 6.91 2.18
CA ALA A 106 -10.89 5.62 2.81
C ALA A 106 -9.56 5.57 3.57
N PHE A 107 -8.54 6.20 3.01
CA PHE A 107 -7.16 6.06 3.46
C PHE A 107 -6.82 7.06 4.56
N ARG A 108 -6.09 6.58 5.56
CA ARG A 108 -5.57 7.39 6.67
C ARG A 108 -4.07 7.17 6.81
N PRO A 109 -3.31 8.18 7.22
CA PRO A 109 -1.90 8.02 7.53
C PRO A 109 -1.71 6.89 8.56
N LEU A 110 -0.75 6.03 8.28
CA LEU A 110 -0.23 5.05 9.23
C LEU A 110 1.27 5.29 9.35
N SER A 111 1.80 5.33 10.57
CA SER A 111 3.23 5.42 10.75
C SER A 111 3.90 4.12 10.29
N ALA A 112 4.90 4.24 9.44
CA ALA A 112 5.64 3.09 8.92
C ALA A 112 6.24 2.22 10.03
N TYR A 113 6.64 2.83 11.15
CA TYR A 113 7.19 2.12 12.32
C TYR A 113 6.22 1.13 12.98
N PHE A 114 4.93 1.17 12.64
CA PHE A 114 3.93 0.25 13.17
C PHE A 114 3.51 -0.83 12.18
N LEU A 115 4.03 -0.80 10.93
CA LEU A 115 3.54 -1.67 9.87
C LEU A 115 3.66 -3.15 10.21
N ASP A 116 4.83 -3.60 10.66
CA ASP A 116 5.09 -4.99 11.03
C ASP A 116 4.17 -5.47 12.17
N GLY A 117 3.91 -4.59 13.15
CA GLY A 117 2.96 -4.86 14.23
C GLY A 117 1.52 -4.88 13.77
N ASP A 118 1.14 -3.99 12.86
CA ASP A 118 -0.20 -3.91 12.30
C ASP A 118 -0.52 -5.13 11.42
N LEU A 119 0.46 -5.64 10.67
CA LEU A 119 0.35 -6.89 9.92
C LEU A 119 0.21 -8.09 10.86
N ALA A 120 1.03 -8.16 11.90
CA ALA A 120 0.96 -9.21 12.93
C ALA A 120 -0.39 -9.19 13.65
N GLU A 121 -0.88 -8.02 14.05
CA GLU A 121 -2.20 -7.87 14.67
C GLU A 121 -3.33 -8.34 13.73
N THR A 122 -3.22 -8.03 12.43
CA THR A 122 -4.16 -8.46 11.41
C THR A 122 -4.21 -9.98 11.29
N LEU A 123 -3.05 -10.66 11.28
CA LEU A 123 -2.97 -12.12 11.30
C LEU A 123 -3.58 -12.70 12.60
N MET A 124 -3.22 -12.17 13.76
CA MET A 124 -3.70 -12.68 15.06
C MET A 124 -5.20 -12.48 15.26
N LYS A 125 -5.76 -11.39 14.77
CA LYS A 125 -7.23 -11.19 14.74
C LYS A 125 -7.93 -12.21 13.85
N GLY A 126 -7.28 -12.61 12.75
CA GLY A 126 -7.78 -13.59 11.80
C GLY A 126 -8.97 -13.13 10.99
N GLY A 127 -9.54 -14.04 10.24
CA GLY A 127 -10.75 -13.85 9.44
C GLY A 127 -12.03 -14.26 10.16
N ALA A 128 -13.11 -14.42 9.39
CA ALA A 128 -14.42 -14.82 9.90
C ALA A 128 -14.39 -16.22 10.55
N TYR A 129 -13.72 -17.17 9.92
CA TYR A 129 -13.75 -18.57 10.32
C TYR A 129 -12.43 -19.13 10.84
N ARG A 130 -11.31 -18.53 10.49
CA ARG A 130 -9.99 -19.04 10.84
C ARG A 130 -9.18 -18.04 11.63
N ARG A 131 -8.32 -18.56 12.46
CA ARG A 131 -7.30 -17.82 13.21
C ARG A 131 -5.92 -18.26 12.75
N PHE A 132 -4.96 -17.39 12.89
CA PHE A 132 -3.57 -17.74 12.61
C PHE A 132 -3.14 -18.89 13.54
N PRO A 133 -2.61 -20.00 12.98
CA PRO A 133 -2.28 -21.17 13.79
C PRO A 133 -0.98 -21.02 14.55
N GLY A 134 -0.17 -20.03 14.22
CA GLY A 134 1.11 -19.72 14.83
C GLY A 134 0.99 -18.84 16.06
N THR A 135 2.13 -18.53 16.64
CA THR A 135 2.28 -17.65 17.79
C THR A 135 2.27 -16.17 17.39
N ALA A 136 2.14 -15.28 18.36
CA ALA A 136 2.30 -13.85 18.13
C ALA A 136 3.72 -13.46 17.67
N GLU A 137 4.74 -14.21 18.11
CA GLU A 137 6.12 -14.03 17.67
C GLU A 137 6.28 -14.40 16.19
N GLU A 138 5.72 -15.52 15.75
CA GLU A 138 5.72 -15.91 14.33
C GLU A 138 4.97 -14.90 13.46
N ALA A 139 3.81 -14.43 13.90
CA ALA A 139 3.07 -13.37 13.19
C ALA A 139 3.90 -12.08 13.07
N LYS A 140 4.62 -11.71 14.13
CA LYS A 140 5.50 -10.54 14.15
C LYS A 140 6.69 -10.72 13.21
N THR A 141 7.27 -11.92 13.17
CA THR A 141 8.37 -12.27 12.26
C THR A 141 7.93 -12.15 10.80
N LEU A 142 6.76 -12.67 10.43
CA LEU A 142 6.22 -12.51 9.09
C LEU A 142 6.07 -11.02 8.69
N GLY A 143 5.61 -10.17 9.61
CA GLY A 143 5.53 -8.73 9.37
C GLY A 143 6.89 -8.06 9.17
N LEU A 144 7.89 -8.42 9.99
CA LEU A 144 9.26 -7.92 9.88
C LEU A 144 9.93 -8.35 8.58
N ASP A 145 9.80 -9.62 8.21
CA ASP A 145 10.37 -10.17 6.98
C ASP A 145 9.76 -9.51 5.74
N PHE A 146 8.44 -9.28 5.75
CA PHE A 146 7.77 -8.48 4.72
C PHE A 146 8.36 -7.07 4.61
N CYS A 147 8.54 -6.38 5.73
CA CYS A 147 9.12 -5.04 5.75
C CYS A 147 10.55 -5.02 5.19
N ALA A 148 11.36 -6.02 5.56
CA ALA A 148 12.71 -6.17 5.04
C ALA A 148 12.72 -6.42 3.53
N ALA A 149 11.80 -7.25 3.02
CA ALA A 149 11.69 -7.61 1.62
C ALA A 149 11.21 -6.44 0.74
N VAL A 150 10.21 -5.67 1.21
CA VAL A 150 9.54 -4.65 0.38
C VAL A 150 10.27 -3.32 0.38
N PHE A 151 10.84 -2.89 1.52
CA PHE A 151 11.50 -1.59 1.62
C PHE A 151 12.80 -1.60 2.46
N GLU A 152 13.41 -2.78 2.65
CA GLU A 152 14.71 -2.95 3.31
C GLU A 152 14.77 -2.31 4.72
N ASN A 153 13.64 -2.33 5.44
CA ASN A 153 13.48 -1.71 6.76
C ASN A 153 13.76 -0.19 6.80
N ARG A 154 13.65 0.51 5.65
CA ARG A 154 13.79 1.98 5.59
C ARG A 154 12.51 2.69 6.03
N TYR A 155 12.11 2.48 7.28
CA TYR A 155 10.85 2.98 7.84
C TYR A 155 10.67 4.50 7.74
N ASP A 156 11.75 5.25 7.88
CA ASP A 156 11.76 6.72 7.79
C ASP A 156 11.68 7.25 6.34
N GLU A 157 11.79 6.37 5.35
CA GLU A 157 11.66 6.69 3.92
C GLU A 157 10.36 6.16 3.30
N LEU A 158 9.54 5.49 4.09
CA LEU A 158 8.24 4.96 3.67
C LEU A 158 7.11 5.90 4.08
N ILE A 159 6.30 6.32 3.11
CA ILE A 159 5.00 6.96 3.36
C ILE A 159 3.94 5.88 3.25
N LEU A 160 3.10 5.77 4.28
CA LEU A 160 2.13 4.68 4.39
C LEU A 160 0.72 5.22 4.61
N ARG A 161 -0.26 4.58 3.97
CA ARG A 161 -1.69 4.81 4.18
C ARG A 161 -2.38 3.48 4.43
N LYS A 162 -3.37 3.48 5.31
CA LYS A 162 -4.20 2.31 5.60
C LYS A 162 -5.68 2.62 5.42
N SER A 163 -6.42 1.61 4.95
CA SER A 163 -7.89 1.60 4.94
C SER A 163 -8.41 0.27 5.47
N THR A 164 -9.53 0.32 6.18
CA THR A 164 -10.33 -0.86 6.56
C THR A 164 -11.69 -0.85 5.87
N LYS A 165 -11.84 -0.06 4.81
CA LYS A 165 -13.11 0.13 4.10
C LYS A 165 -13.10 -0.60 2.76
N ALA A 166 -14.27 -1.04 2.31
CA ALA A 166 -14.50 -1.47 0.95
C ALA A 166 -14.55 -0.24 0.02
N TRP A 167 -13.51 -0.02 -0.76
CA TRP A 167 -13.37 1.09 -1.69
C TRP A 167 -13.34 0.67 -3.17
N ALA A 168 -13.40 -0.64 -3.42
CA ALA A 168 -13.52 -1.24 -4.76
C ALA A 168 -14.43 -2.47 -4.69
N ASP A 169 -14.92 -2.94 -5.84
CA ASP A 169 -15.83 -4.08 -5.94
C ASP A 169 -15.24 -5.40 -5.44
N TRP A 170 -13.93 -5.52 -5.43
CA TRP A 170 -13.23 -6.70 -4.91
C TRP A 170 -13.43 -6.92 -3.41
N PHE A 171 -13.69 -5.87 -2.65
CA PHE A 171 -13.87 -5.97 -1.22
C PHE A 171 -15.30 -6.37 -0.86
N PHE A 172 -15.44 -7.28 0.08
CA PHE A 172 -16.77 -7.55 0.65
C PHE A 172 -17.30 -6.32 1.39
N MET A 173 -18.54 -5.95 1.07
CA MET A 173 -19.15 -4.72 1.60
C MET A 173 -19.51 -4.82 3.09
N VAL A 174 -19.62 -6.04 3.63
CA VAL A 174 -20.04 -6.34 4.99
C VAL A 174 -18.90 -7.09 5.70
N GLY A 175 -18.58 -6.65 6.91
CA GLY A 175 -17.58 -7.30 7.76
C GLY A 175 -16.33 -6.43 8.03
N PRO A 176 -15.61 -6.71 9.12
CA PRO A 176 -14.47 -5.93 9.58
C PRO A 176 -13.13 -6.38 8.98
N TRP A 177 -13.13 -7.29 7.99
CA TRP A 177 -11.94 -7.97 7.52
C TRP A 177 -11.29 -7.36 6.28
N ASN A 178 -11.77 -6.20 5.83
CA ASN A 178 -11.15 -5.48 4.74
C ASN A 178 -9.95 -4.71 5.26
N ASN A 179 -8.79 -4.91 4.65
CA ASN A 179 -7.63 -4.07 4.89
C ASN A 179 -6.94 -3.73 3.58
N THR A 180 -6.42 -2.53 3.51
CA THR A 180 -5.54 -2.07 2.44
C THR A 180 -4.40 -1.28 3.04
N TRP A 181 -3.18 -1.62 2.68
CA TRP A 181 -2.00 -0.82 2.93
C TRP A 181 -1.46 -0.34 1.59
N LEU A 182 -1.23 0.96 1.49
CA LEU A 182 -0.56 1.61 0.36
C LEU A 182 0.74 2.18 0.87
N GLY A 183 1.84 1.84 0.23
CA GLY A 183 3.15 2.36 0.58
C GLY A 183 3.86 3.01 -0.59
N LEU A 184 4.59 4.08 -0.31
CA LEU A 184 5.55 4.69 -1.21
C LEU A 184 6.93 4.70 -0.54
N ASP A 185 7.81 3.81 -1.00
CA ASP A 185 9.24 3.91 -0.70
C ASP A 185 9.83 5.05 -1.55
N ARG A 186 10.17 6.15 -0.88
CA ARG A 186 10.63 7.38 -1.53
C ARG A 186 11.98 7.21 -2.22
N ARG A 187 12.87 6.38 -1.65
CA ARG A 187 14.21 6.14 -2.20
C ARG A 187 14.15 5.29 -3.45
N ALA A 188 13.44 4.16 -3.36
CA ALA A 188 13.28 3.24 -4.48
C ALA A 188 12.27 3.73 -5.52
N ARG A 189 11.49 4.80 -5.22
CA ARG A 189 10.32 5.23 -5.99
C ARG A 189 9.39 4.05 -6.28
N ARG A 190 9.15 3.23 -5.25
CA ARG A 190 8.31 2.04 -5.33
C ARG A 190 6.99 2.31 -4.64
N PHE A 191 5.92 2.30 -5.42
CA PHE A 191 4.56 2.23 -4.91
C PHE A 191 4.17 0.76 -4.77
N TRP A 192 3.57 0.40 -3.65
CA TRP A 192 3.05 -0.94 -3.46
C TRP A 192 1.68 -0.91 -2.79
N ILE A 193 0.94 -1.99 -3.02
CA ILE A 193 -0.39 -2.21 -2.44
C ILE A 193 -0.46 -3.63 -1.88
N LEU A 194 -0.94 -3.74 -0.63
CA LEU A 194 -1.33 -5.00 -0.01
C LEU A 194 -2.80 -4.88 0.38
N CYS A 195 -3.62 -5.82 -0.06
CA CYS A 195 -5.05 -5.88 0.23
C CYS A 195 -5.43 -7.21 0.85
N THR A 196 -6.38 -7.17 1.79
CA THR A 196 -7.07 -8.36 2.29
C THR A 196 -8.56 -8.10 2.35
N THR A 197 -9.36 -9.15 2.14
CA THR A 197 -10.81 -9.13 2.30
C THR A 197 -11.30 -10.51 2.74
N ASP A 198 -12.34 -10.56 3.55
CA ASP A 198 -13.01 -11.80 3.96
C ASP A 198 -14.50 -11.54 4.24
N THR A 199 -15.28 -12.61 4.32
CA THR A 199 -16.70 -12.57 4.65
C THR A 199 -17.12 -13.79 5.46
N ASP A 200 -18.16 -13.66 6.25
CA ASP A 200 -18.89 -14.72 6.97
C ASP A 200 -19.95 -15.39 6.09
#